data_f1cdf196eb99c6135c99f8380e702641
#
_entry.id   f1cdf196eb99c6135c99f8380e702641
#
_cell.length_a   1.000
_cell.length_b   1.000
_cell.length_c   1.000
_cell.angle_alpha   90.00
_cell.angle_beta   90.00
_cell.angle_gamma   90.00
#
_symmetry.space_group_name_H-M   'P 1'
#
loop_
_entity.id
_entity.type
_entity.pdbx_description
1 polymer ?
#
loop_
_entity_poly.entity_id
_entity_poly.type
_entity_poly.pdbx_seq_one_letter_code
_entity_poly.pdbx_strand_id
1 'polypeptide(L)'
;MNKIAIFCLLALVSLIGWPQPTMSVTMSVVTVTAYHPGVYAKGSPKGYTASGRRVAEGMIAVSQDLERNLNLDFGDRLLLHGLGVFDFQDRMAPRMRQKVDIFMKSYKKARRFGVRRYVVLVKMT
;
A
#
# COMPACT_ATOMS: atom_id res chain seq x y z
N MET A 1 2.51 13.08 -58.83
CA MET A 1 2.48 12.83 -57.38
C MET A 1 2.51 11.35 -57.10
N ASN A 2 3.56 10.90 -56.49
CA ASN A 2 3.78 9.47 -56.29
C ASN A 2 2.89 8.90 -55.19
N LYS A 3 2.02 7.95 -55.57
CA LYS A 3 1.18 7.19 -54.65
C LYS A 3 1.98 6.51 -53.51
N ILE A 4 3.25 6.25 -53.72
CA ILE A 4 4.18 5.65 -52.75
C ILE A 4 4.46 6.62 -51.57
N ALA A 5 4.58 7.94 -51.82
CA ALA A 5 4.85 8.92 -50.79
C ALA A 5 3.67 9.05 -49.80
N ILE A 6 2.44 8.89 -50.26
CA ILE A 6 1.23 8.93 -49.47
C ILE A 6 1.14 7.68 -48.54
N PHE A 7 1.55 6.50 -49.10
CA PHE A 7 1.58 5.25 -48.34
C PHE A 7 2.62 5.28 -47.22
N CYS A 8 3.80 5.87 -47.46
CA CYS A 8 4.81 6.04 -46.40
C CYS A 8 4.37 7.00 -45.28
N LEU A 9 3.63 8.06 -45.64
CA LEU A 9 3.11 9.03 -44.65
C LEU A 9 2.04 8.38 -43.76
N LEU A 10 1.15 7.57 -44.33
CA LEU A 10 0.13 6.83 -43.58
C LEU A 10 0.75 5.73 -42.68
N ALA A 11 1.82 5.09 -43.12
CA ALA A 11 2.54 4.11 -42.32
C ALA A 11 3.27 4.78 -41.13
N LEU A 12 3.79 6.00 -41.29
CA LEU A 12 4.43 6.77 -40.22
C LEU A 12 3.41 7.23 -39.16
N VAL A 13 2.20 7.60 -39.59
CA VAL A 13 1.13 8.02 -38.67
C VAL A 13 0.62 6.85 -37.83
N SER A 14 0.65 5.63 -38.35
CA SER A 14 0.26 4.43 -37.60
C SER A 14 1.30 4.00 -36.55
N LEU A 15 2.54 4.50 -36.63
CA LEU A 15 3.58 4.27 -35.61
C LEU A 15 3.55 5.28 -34.46
N ILE A 16 2.82 6.39 -34.61
CA ILE A 16 2.67 7.39 -33.56
C ILE A 16 1.46 7.04 -32.70
N GLY A 17 1.71 6.14 -31.73
CA GLY A 17 1.06 6.24 -30.46
C GLY A 17 -0.35 5.69 -30.33
N TRP A 18 -0.47 4.39 -30.27
CA TRP A 18 -1.47 3.82 -29.35
C TRP A 18 -0.91 4.02 -27.96
N PRO A 19 -1.69 4.61 -27.00
CA PRO A 19 -1.24 4.71 -25.63
C PRO A 19 -0.93 3.30 -25.11
N GLN A 20 0.34 3.03 -24.84
CA GLN A 20 0.75 1.78 -24.23
C GLN A 20 0.15 1.75 -22.82
N PRO A 21 -0.48 0.66 -22.38
CA PRO A 21 -0.92 0.53 -21.01
C PRO A 21 0.31 0.60 -20.11
N THR A 22 0.47 1.72 -19.40
CA THR A 22 1.47 1.83 -18.35
C THR A 22 0.99 1.00 -17.17
N MET A 23 1.55 -0.18 -17.01
CA MET A 23 1.36 -0.94 -15.78
C MET A 23 2.19 -0.29 -14.68
N SER A 24 1.58 0.57 -13.89
CA SER A 24 2.20 1.06 -12.67
C SER A 24 2.09 -0.04 -11.60
N VAL A 25 3.15 -0.83 -11.44
CA VAL A 25 3.26 -1.72 -10.29
C VAL A 25 3.64 -0.84 -9.09
N THR A 26 2.71 -0.68 -8.16
CA THR A 26 2.91 0.13 -6.97
C THR A 26 3.38 -0.78 -5.84
N MET A 27 4.69 -0.77 -5.58
CA MET A 27 5.31 -1.58 -4.53
C MET A 27 6.37 -0.80 -3.77
N SER A 28 6.65 -1.23 -2.56
CA SER A 28 7.70 -0.68 -1.72
C SER A 28 8.29 -1.76 -0.80
N VAL A 29 9.52 -1.57 -0.36
CA VAL A 29 10.14 -2.40 0.68
C VAL A 29 9.94 -1.73 2.03
N VAL A 30 9.37 -2.45 2.98
CA VAL A 30 8.92 -1.89 4.26
C VAL A 30 9.43 -2.73 5.45
N THR A 31 9.38 -2.11 6.62
CA THR A 31 9.54 -2.79 7.90
C THR A 31 8.16 -3.02 8.51
N VAL A 32 7.87 -4.24 8.90
CA VAL A 32 6.57 -4.65 9.45
C VAL A 32 6.71 -4.95 10.94
N THR A 33 5.84 -4.36 11.72
CA THR A 33 5.66 -4.63 13.15
C THR A 33 4.22 -5.05 13.42
N ALA A 34 3.91 -5.39 14.65
CA ALA A 34 2.55 -5.70 15.07
C ALA A 34 2.17 -4.86 16.29
N TYR A 35 0.92 -4.42 16.34
CA TYR A 35 0.41 -3.71 17.49
C TYR A 35 -0.83 -4.38 18.09
N HIS A 36 -1.01 -4.18 19.38
CA HIS A 36 -2.15 -4.65 20.15
C HIS A 36 -3.03 -3.45 20.57
N PRO A 37 -4.35 -3.61 20.64
CA PRO A 37 -5.26 -2.49 20.92
C PRO A 37 -5.10 -1.83 22.29
N GLY A 38 -4.28 -2.37 23.18
CA GLY A 38 -3.94 -1.74 24.46
C GLY A 38 -2.95 -0.58 24.37
N VAL A 39 -2.29 -0.39 23.22
CA VAL A 39 -1.31 0.68 23.00
C VAL A 39 -1.86 1.65 21.96
N TYR A 40 -2.65 2.62 22.42
CA TYR A 40 -3.23 3.64 21.54
C TYR A 40 -2.31 4.85 21.46
N ALA A 41 -2.19 5.41 20.24
CA ALA A 41 -1.58 6.72 20.09
C ALA A 41 -2.39 7.76 20.88
N LYS A 42 -1.67 8.64 21.56
CA LYS A 42 -2.26 9.76 22.31
C LYS A 42 -3.18 10.55 21.37
N GLY A 43 -4.48 10.63 21.68
CA GLY A 43 -5.46 11.38 20.90
C GLY A 43 -6.39 10.57 20.00
N SER A 44 -6.18 9.26 19.84
CA SER A 44 -7.13 8.41 19.12
C SER A 44 -8.17 7.81 20.07
N PRO A 45 -9.46 7.78 19.70
CA PRO A 45 -10.47 7.05 20.46
C PRO A 45 -10.08 5.59 20.57
N LYS A 46 -10.16 5.03 21.77
CA LYS A 46 -9.81 3.63 22.02
C LYS A 46 -10.61 2.69 21.10
N GLY A 47 -9.91 1.84 20.34
CA GLY A 47 -10.51 0.80 19.52
C GLY A 47 -10.97 1.23 18.13
N TYR A 48 -10.68 2.46 17.71
CA TYR A 48 -11.00 2.96 16.36
C TYR A 48 -9.75 3.31 15.58
N THR A 49 -9.81 3.04 14.28
CA THR A 49 -8.75 3.38 13.32
C THR A 49 -8.90 4.81 12.81
N ALA A 50 -7.89 5.31 12.12
CA ALA A 50 -7.94 6.62 11.46
C ALA A 50 -9.07 6.72 10.41
N SER A 51 -9.48 5.59 9.82
CA SER A 51 -10.62 5.52 8.89
C SER A 51 -11.99 5.63 9.59
N GLY A 52 -12.02 5.60 10.93
CA GLY A 52 -13.25 5.60 11.72
C GLY A 52 -13.87 4.22 11.95
N ARG A 53 -13.21 3.16 11.51
CA ARG A 53 -13.66 1.78 11.73
C ARG A 53 -13.14 1.24 13.05
N ARG A 54 -13.91 0.32 13.64
CA ARG A 54 -13.45 -0.44 14.79
C ARG A 54 -12.29 -1.34 14.39
N VAL A 55 -11.21 -1.32 15.17
CA VAL A 55 -10.02 -2.16 14.93
C VAL A 55 -10.40 -3.64 14.92
N ALA A 56 -9.96 -4.36 13.89
CA ALA A 56 -10.21 -5.79 13.72
C ALA A 56 -8.99 -6.50 13.12
N GLU A 57 -8.92 -7.81 13.32
CA GLU A 57 -7.91 -8.65 12.67
C GLU A 57 -7.95 -8.47 11.14
N GLY A 58 -6.77 -8.46 10.52
CA GLY A 58 -6.63 -8.22 9.09
C GLY A 58 -6.45 -6.75 8.70
N MET A 59 -6.60 -5.82 9.65
CA MET A 59 -6.31 -4.41 9.44
C MET A 59 -4.86 -4.07 9.69
N ILE A 60 -4.35 -3.10 8.95
CA ILE A 60 -3.00 -2.55 9.12
C ILE A 60 -3.01 -1.03 9.19
N ALA A 61 -2.04 -0.52 9.93
CA ALA A 61 -1.64 0.88 9.90
C ALA A 61 -0.43 1.04 8.98
N VAL A 62 -0.40 2.11 8.22
CA VAL A 62 0.67 2.41 7.25
C VAL A 62 1.28 3.76 7.59
N SER A 63 2.59 3.89 7.43
CA SER A 63 3.26 5.18 7.58
C SER A 63 2.81 6.17 6.52
N GLN A 64 2.74 7.45 6.86
CA GLN A 64 2.14 8.47 6.01
C GLN A 64 2.92 8.71 4.71
N ASP A 65 4.22 8.48 4.70
CA ASP A 65 5.04 8.53 3.49
C ASP A 65 4.63 7.44 2.48
N LEU A 66 4.39 6.21 2.94
CA LEU A 66 3.88 5.13 2.09
C LEU A 66 2.47 5.42 1.57
N GLU A 67 1.60 5.95 2.43
CA GLU A 67 0.24 6.34 2.03
C GLU A 67 0.27 7.33 0.85
N ARG A 68 1.15 8.33 0.91
CA ARG A 68 1.32 9.30 -0.18
C ARG A 68 1.99 8.70 -1.40
N ASN A 69 3.11 8.00 -1.22
CA ASN A 69 3.93 7.49 -2.33
C ASN A 69 3.20 6.41 -3.13
N LEU A 70 2.39 5.60 -2.47
CA LEU A 70 1.62 4.53 -3.10
C LEU A 70 0.19 4.96 -3.43
N ASN A 71 -0.16 6.22 -3.17
CA ASN A 71 -1.50 6.76 -3.38
C ASN A 71 -2.59 5.86 -2.79
N LEU A 72 -2.49 5.58 -1.49
CA LEU A 72 -3.39 4.69 -0.79
C LEU A 72 -4.64 5.42 -0.30
N ASP A 73 -5.78 4.75 -0.42
CA ASP A 73 -7.04 5.13 0.20
C ASP A 73 -7.43 4.10 1.25
N PHE A 74 -8.10 4.53 2.33
CA PHE A 74 -8.63 3.59 3.30
C PHE A 74 -9.56 2.57 2.64
N GLY A 75 -9.35 1.29 2.95
CA GLY A 75 -10.02 0.17 2.31
C GLY A 75 -9.20 -0.51 1.21
N ASP A 76 -8.11 0.08 0.77
CA ASP A 76 -7.21 -0.58 -0.17
C ASP A 76 -6.63 -1.86 0.42
N ARG A 77 -6.54 -2.88 -0.43
CA ARG A 77 -5.94 -4.17 -0.07
C ARG A 77 -4.46 -4.14 -0.37
N LEU A 78 -3.66 -4.51 0.61
CA LEU A 78 -2.20 -4.52 0.52
C LEU A 78 -1.67 -5.92 0.76
N LEU A 79 -0.87 -6.41 -0.18
CA LEU A 79 -0.14 -7.66 -0.01
C LEU A 79 1.19 -7.38 0.68
N LEU A 80 1.42 -8.00 1.82
CA LEU A 80 2.74 -8.10 2.46
C LEU A 80 3.31 -9.48 2.12
N HIS A 81 4.34 -9.52 1.28
CA HIS A 81 4.90 -10.77 0.79
C HIS A 81 5.35 -11.69 1.95
N GLY A 82 4.87 -12.93 1.92
CA GLY A 82 5.13 -13.92 2.98
C GLY A 82 4.28 -13.77 4.25
N LEU A 83 3.47 -12.71 4.36
CA LEU A 83 2.63 -12.46 5.54
C LEU A 83 1.12 -12.51 5.23
N GLY A 84 0.71 -12.12 4.05
CA GLY A 84 -0.69 -12.16 3.62
C GLY A 84 -1.22 -10.85 3.05
N VAL A 85 -2.54 -10.80 2.86
CA VAL A 85 -3.27 -9.64 2.37
C VAL A 85 -3.99 -8.97 3.51
N PHE A 86 -3.86 -7.64 3.60
CA PHE A 86 -4.39 -6.84 4.70
C PHE A 86 -5.21 -5.66 4.19
N ASP A 87 -6.04 -5.14 5.06
CA ASP A 87 -6.91 -3.99 4.81
C ASP A 87 -6.28 -2.73 5.42
N PHE A 88 -5.98 -1.73 4.58
CA PHE A 88 -5.45 -0.46 5.04
C PHE A 88 -6.57 0.38 5.66
N GLN A 89 -6.57 0.54 6.97
CA GLN A 89 -7.61 1.26 7.71
C GLN A 89 -7.04 2.25 8.73
N ASP A 90 -5.73 2.23 8.98
CA ASP A 90 -5.15 3.05 10.01
C ASP A 90 -3.87 3.73 9.55
N ARG A 91 -3.49 4.78 10.25
CA ARG A 91 -2.34 5.62 9.91
C ARG A 91 -1.38 5.67 11.08
N MET A 92 -0.10 5.50 10.79
CA MET A 92 0.96 5.63 11.80
C MET A 92 1.29 7.12 12.07
N ALA A 93 1.99 7.36 13.18
CA ALA A 93 2.46 8.70 13.54
C ALA A 93 3.30 9.33 12.41
N PRO A 94 3.27 10.67 12.23
CA PRO A 94 3.95 11.35 11.11
C PRO A 94 5.45 11.10 11.03
N ARG A 95 6.11 10.80 12.15
CA ARG A 95 7.55 10.51 12.19
C ARG A 95 7.96 9.16 11.62
N MET A 96 7.00 8.25 11.45
CA MET A 96 7.28 6.90 10.93
C MET A 96 7.54 6.94 9.44
N ARG A 97 8.51 6.13 8.98
CA ARG A 97 8.93 6.03 7.58
C ARG A 97 9.02 4.58 7.15
N GLN A 98 8.45 4.27 5.98
CA GLN A 98 8.49 2.95 5.34
C GLN A 98 8.13 1.81 6.29
N LYS A 99 7.08 2.02 7.08
CA LYS A 99 6.64 1.08 8.10
C LYS A 99 5.17 0.72 7.94
N VAL A 100 4.88 -0.52 8.29
CA VAL A 100 3.53 -1.07 8.38
C VAL A 100 3.37 -1.74 9.73
N ASP A 101 2.22 -1.59 10.34
CA ASP A 101 1.92 -2.14 11.66
C ASP A 101 0.66 -3.00 11.56
N ILE A 102 0.80 -4.31 11.81
CA ILE A 102 -0.31 -5.26 11.72
C ILE A 102 -1.05 -5.30 13.04
N PHE A 103 -2.37 -5.11 12.99
CA PHE A 103 -3.21 -5.28 14.16
C PHE A 103 -3.32 -6.77 14.55
N MET A 104 -3.06 -7.05 15.81
CA MET A 104 -3.21 -8.39 16.39
C MET A 104 -4.00 -8.33 17.69
N LYS A 105 -5.08 -9.11 17.78
CA LYS A 105 -5.91 -9.22 18.99
C LYS A 105 -5.15 -9.74 20.19
N SER A 106 -4.22 -10.64 19.97
CA SER A 106 -3.42 -11.25 21.03
C SER A 106 -2.15 -10.45 21.28
N TYR A 107 -2.00 -9.92 22.47
CA TYR A 107 -0.78 -9.27 22.93
C TYR A 107 0.45 -10.20 22.77
N LYS A 108 0.29 -11.47 23.14
CA LYS A 108 1.35 -12.49 23.05
C LYS A 108 1.79 -12.70 21.60
N LYS A 109 0.84 -12.77 20.66
CA LYS A 109 1.15 -12.90 19.23
C LYS A 109 1.84 -11.65 18.69
N ALA A 110 1.36 -10.48 19.04
CA ALA A 110 1.97 -9.21 18.62
C ALA A 110 3.42 -9.10 19.13
N ARG A 111 3.66 -9.44 20.37
CA ARG A 111 4.99 -9.43 20.96
C ARG A 111 5.91 -10.45 20.29
N ARG A 112 5.42 -11.63 20.00
CA ARG A 112 6.19 -12.71 19.33
C ARG A 112 6.49 -12.37 17.88
N PHE A 113 5.63 -11.63 17.20
CA PHE A 113 5.82 -11.21 15.82
C PHE A 113 7.13 -10.41 15.66
N GLY A 114 7.38 -9.50 16.59
CA GLY A 114 8.59 -8.67 16.61
C GLY A 114 8.65 -7.71 15.41
N VAL A 115 9.83 -7.66 14.78
CA VAL A 115 10.11 -6.77 13.65
C VAL A 115 10.54 -7.59 12.44
N ARG A 116 9.85 -7.41 11.31
CA ARG A 116 10.19 -8.04 10.03
C ARG A 116 10.68 -6.97 9.07
N ARG A 117 11.97 -7.03 8.72
CA ARG A 117 12.58 -6.08 7.79
C ARG A 117 12.56 -6.59 6.36
N TYR A 118 12.64 -5.65 5.41
CA TYR A 118 12.73 -5.95 3.97
C TYR A 118 11.55 -6.78 3.44
N VAL A 119 10.36 -6.45 3.89
CA VAL A 119 9.12 -7.05 3.40
C VAL A 119 8.64 -6.26 2.19
N VAL A 120 8.31 -6.96 1.11
CA VAL A 120 7.73 -6.31 -0.09
C VAL A 120 6.25 -6.08 0.14
N LEU A 121 5.83 -4.83 0.02
CA LEU A 121 4.43 -4.40 0.07
C LEU A 121 3.98 -4.11 -1.35
N VAL A 122 2.83 -4.64 -1.74
CA VAL A 122 2.21 -4.42 -3.05
C VAL A 122 0.79 -3.94 -2.88
N LYS A 123 0.46 -2.81 -3.50
CA LYS A 123 -0.93 -2.36 -3.60
C LYS A 123 -1.66 -3.26 -4.59
N MET A 124 -2.73 -3.89 -4.14
CA MET A 124 -3.60 -4.70 -4.99
C MET A 124 -4.64 -3.79 -5.65
N THR A 125 -4.76 -3.95 -6.93
CA THR A 125 -5.75 -3.22 -7.74
C THR A 125 -7.00 -4.07 -7.97
#